data_686d3d0d6f95dda35b9fe51ff9943bff
#
_entry.id   686d3d0d6f95dda35b9fe51ff9943bff
#
_cell.length_a   1.000
_cell.length_b   1.000
_cell.length_c   1.000
_cell.angle_alpha   90.00
_cell.angle_beta   90.00
_cell.angle_gamma   90.00
#
_symmetry.space_group_name_H-M   'P 1'
#
loop_
_entity.id
_entity.type
_entity.pdbx_description
1 polymer ?
#
loop_
_entity_poly.entity_id
_entity_poly.type
_entity_poly.pdbx_seq_one_letter_code
_entity_poly.pdbx_strand_id
1 'polypeptide(L)'
;MFKKIHLVYILLGISTMLSACSGINSGTSSQRDKNIKNSSEIIVKAGNNDITAIVKSSNINQSDSSDTGMFQSIMKDKDISIPYIKLGETIQINMKNEVTDTYQLKDSILNDDGTLKYEKTTIKSTEIKFDKGVGSFDLNENLWANLSSDSADYEPGRVIRGFRLVCQDEKKEYAFIVRTDALTKK
;
A
#
# COMPACT_ATOMS: atom_id res chain seq x y z
N MET A 1 59.63 26.96 47.85
CA MET A 1 60.11 25.54 47.91
C MET A 1 59.62 24.84 46.62
N PHE A 2 60.42 24.84 45.61
CA PHE A 2 61.11 23.73 44.92
C PHE A 2 60.22 22.48 44.81
N LYS A 3 59.92 21.82 43.70
CA LYS A 3 60.75 21.33 42.55
C LYS A 3 59.86 20.81 41.43
N LYS A 4 60.17 21.16 40.22
CA LYS A 4 60.68 20.33 39.08
C LYS A 4 59.68 19.39 38.43
N ILE A 5 59.29 19.74 37.22
CA ILE A 5 59.80 19.32 35.88
C ILE A 5 59.80 17.80 35.73
N HIS A 6 59.00 17.30 34.80
CA HIS A 6 59.46 16.43 33.73
C HIS A 6 58.57 16.55 32.47
N LEU A 7 59.20 17.07 31.49
CA LEU A 7 58.87 17.10 30.10
C LEU A 7 59.16 15.73 29.49
N VAL A 8 58.25 15.09 28.87
CA VAL A 8 58.52 14.01 27.90
C VAL A 8 57.68 14.24 26.65
N TYR A 9 58.34 14.64 25.62
CA TYR A 9 57.96 14.58 24.22
C TYR A 9 57.88 13.14 23.78
N ILE A 10 56.77 12.73 23.12
CA ILE A 10 56.85 11.69 22.11
C ILE A 10 56.07 12.21 20.88
N LEU A 11 56.86 12.46 19.89
CA LEU A 11 56.50 12.72 18.51
C LEU A 11 56.02 11.42 17.82
N LEU A 12 55.37 11.66 16.71
CA LEU A 12 55.16 10.83 15.52
C LEU A 12 53.90 9.95 15.47
N GLY A 13 53.18 10.29 14.43
CA GLY A 13 52.21 9.42 13.81
C GLY A 13 51.25 10.15 12.87
N ILE A 14 51.81 10.94 11.92
CA ILE A 14 51.05 11.39 10.77
C ILE A 14 50.80 10.17 9.86
N SER A 15 49.58 9.75 9.73
CA SER A 15 49.16 8.85 8.65
C SER A 15 47.95 9.46 7.96
N THR A 16 48.23 10.24 6.92
CA THR A 16 47.30 10.70 5.90
C THR A 16 46.91 9.52 5.03
N MET A 17 45.66 9.07 5.16
CA MET A 17 45.01 8.25 4.12
C MET A 17 43.93 9.09 3.44
N LEU A 18 44.36 9.83 2.43
CA LEU A 18 43.52 10.35 1.37
C LEU A 18 43.09 9.15 0.50
N SER A 19 41.88 8.67 0.67
CA SER A 19 41.22 7.86 -0.34
C SER A 19 40.07 8.69 -0.93
N ALA A 20 40.42 9.47 -1.94
CA ALA A 20 39.46 10.01 -2.87
C ALA A 20 38.98 8.88 -3.78
N CYS A 21 37.77 8.39 -3.55
CA CYS A 21 36.99 7.67 -4.56
C CYS A 21 35.85 8.57 -4.99
N SER A 22 36.10 9.34 -6.04
CA SER A 22 35.11 9.95 -6.88
C SER A 22 34.40 8.84 -7.66
N GLY A 23 33.22 8.47 -7.22
CA GLY A 23 32.28 7.65 -7.95
C GLY A 23 30.95 8.41 -8.02
N ILE A 24 30.83 9.31 -9.00
CA ILE A 24 29.55 9.90 -9.38
C ILE A 24 28.78 8.79 -10.10
N ASN A 25 28.01 7.99 -9.38
CA ASN A 25 26.90 7.24 -9.91
C ASN A 25 25.63 7.96 -9.49
N SER A 26 25.14 8.81 -10.39
CA SER A 26 23.77 9.29 -10.41
C SER A 26 22.84 8.11 -10.76
N GLY A 27 22.74 7.16 -9.83
CA GLY A 27 21.67 6.19 -9.79
C GLY A 27 20.55 6.79 -8.96
N THR A 28 19.51 7.26 -9.63
CA THR A 28 18.22 7.55 -9.00
C THR A 28 17.68 6.23 -8.45
N SER A 29 18.16 5.82 -7.29
CA SER A 29 17.54 4.74 -6.53
C SER A 29 16.20 5.27 -6.02
N SER A 30 15.16 4.93 -6.76
CA SER A 30 13.80 4.90 -6.23
C SER A 30 13.88 4.27 -4.85
N GLN A 31 13.76 5.05 -3.79
CA GLN A 31 13.58 4.54 -2.44
C GLN A 31 12.26 3.77 -2.46
N ARG A 32 12.37 2.46 -2.65
CA ARG A 32 11.27 1.54 -2.39
C ARG A 32 10.92 1.73 -0.92
N ASP A 33 9.74 2.19 -0.63
CA ASP A 33 9.22 2.31 0.74
C ASP A 33 9.37 0.93 1.42
N LYS A 34 10.39 0.77 2.28
CA LYS A 34 10.76 -0.50 2.90
C LYS A 34 9.68 -1.06 3.84
N ASN A 35 8.57 -0.32 4.00
CA ASN A 35 7.48 -0.66 4.91
C ASN A 35 6.29 -1.36 4.21
N ILE A 36 6.36 -1.59 2.90
CA ILE A 36 5.28 -2.26 2.14
C ILE A 36 5.70 -3.70 1.87
N LYS A 37 4.91 -4.67 2.36
CA LYS A 37 5.16 -6.11 2.22
C LYS A 37 3.89 -6.81 1.78
N ASN A 38 4.04 -7.92 1.04
CA ASN A 38 2.94 -8.88 0.87
C ASN A 38 2.48 -9.36 2.25
N SER A 39 1.19 -9.22 2.54
CA SER A 39 0.69 -9.52 3.87
C SER A 39 0.39 -11.00 4.00
N SER A 40 1.09 -11.67 4.93
CA SER A 40 0.70 -13.00 5.40
C SER A 40 -0.33 -12.95 6.55
N GLU A 41 -0.70 -11.76 7.00
CA GLU A 41 -1.61 -11.52 8.13
C GLU A 41 -3.09 -11.49 7.70
N ILE A 42 -3.33 -11.27 6.41
CA ILE A 42 -4.67 -11.14 5.81
C ILE A 42 -4.79 -12.02 4.57
N ILE A 43 -5.93 -12.66 4.41
CA ILE A 43 -6.30 -13.43 3.21
C ILE A 43 -7.56 -12.80 2.65
N VAL A 44 -7.54 -12.38 1.38
CA VAL A 44 -8.69 -11.79 0.69
C VAL A 44 -9.12 -12.70 -0.44
N LYS A 45 -10.41 -13.00 -0.53
CA LYS A 45 -10.98 -13.91 -1.53
C LYS A 45 -12.31 -13.39 -2.08
N ALA A 46 -12.56 -13.69 -3.35
CA ALA A 46 -13.88 -13.58 -3.96
C ALA A 46 -14.20 -14.90 -4.67
N GLY A 47 -15.14 -15.68 -4.12
CA GLY A 47 -15.37 -17.05 -4.58
C GLY A 47 -14.10 -17.89 -4.54
N ASN A 48 -13.66 -18.39 -5.71
CA ASN A 48 -12.42 -19.17 -5.86
C ASN A 48 -11.18 -18.31 -6.16
N ASN A 49 -11.32 -16.99 -6.29
CA ASN A 49 -10.21 -16.10 -6.62
C ASN A 49 -9.50 -15.65 -5.34
N ASP A 50 -8.20 -15.90 -5.24
CA ASP A 50 -7.34 -15.29 -4.25
C ASP A 50 -6.93 -13.88 -4.72
N ILE A 51 -7.01 -12.90 -3.81
CA ILE A 51 -6.68 -11.51 -4.07
C ILE A 51 -5.45 -11.16 -3.22
N THR A 52 -4.35 -10.80 -3.86
CA THR A 52 -3.13 -10.44 -3.14
C THR A 52 -3.33 -9.11 -2.40
N ALA A 53 -3.09 -9.14 -1.09
CA ALA A 53 -3.11 -7.97 -0.24
C ALA A 53 -1.70 -7.62 0.25
N ILE A 54 -1.42 -6.33 0.35
CA ILE A 54 -0.21 -5.80 0.97
C ILE A 54 -0.53 -5.10 2.27
N VAL A 55 0.44 -5.04 3.16
CA VAL A 55 0.33 -4.34 4.45
C VAL A 55 1.32 -3.20 4.53
N LYS A 56 0.88 -2.09 5.09
CA LYS A 56 1.71 -0.96 5.47
C LYS A 56 1.55 -0.71 6.96
N SER A 57 2.67 -0.66 7.68
CA SER A 57 2.69 -0.19 9.07
C SER A 57 2.92 1.32 9.05
N SER A 58 2.00 2.08 9.63
CA SER A 58 2.12 3.53 9.76
C SER A 58 3.01 3.86 10.96
N ASN A 59 4.11 4.58 10.74
CA ASN A 59 4.79 5.27 11.81
C ASN A 59 4.03 6.59 12.07
N ILE A 60 3.69 6.88 13.33
CA ILE A 60 2.82 8.00 13.77
C ILE A 60 3.24 9.39 13.24
N ASN A 61 4.47 9.54 12.77
CA ASN A 61 5.07 10.82 12.40
C ASN A 61 5.01 11.17 10.91
N GLN A 62 4.34 10.36 10.07
CA GLN A 62 4.16 10.68 8.65
C GLN A 62 2.67 10.81 8.33
N SER A 63 2.17 12.02 8.49
CA SER A 63 0.80 12.41 8.17
C SER A 63 0.49 12.47 6.66
N ASP A 64 1.45 12.17 5.78
CA ASP A 64 1.30 12.32 4.33
C ASP A 64 2.03 11.26 3.50
N SER A 65 1.86 9.99 3.79
CA SER A 65 2.13 9.03 2.72
C SER A 65 0.92 9.02 1.78
N SER A 66 1.16 9.38 0.53
CA SER A 66 0.12 9.45 -0.50
C SER A 66 -0.77 8.21 -0.45
N ASP A 67 -2.09 8.40 -0.41
CA ASP A 67 -3.10 7.32 -0.40
C ASP A 67 -2.88 6.29 -1.51
N THR A 68 -2.08 6.60 -2.50
CA THR A 68 -1.80 5.81 -3.71
C THR A 68 -0.55 4.94 -3.65
N GLY A 69 0.39 5.19 -2.75
CA GLY A 69 1.69 4.49 -2.74
C GLY A 69 1.57 2.95 -2.62
N MET A 70 0.58 2.47 -1.86
CA MET A 70 0.30 1.03 -1.74
C MET A 70 -0.22 0.46 -3.05
N PHE A 71 -1.17 1.12 -3.71
CA PHE A 71 -1.71 0.65 -4.97
C PHE A 71 -0.66 0.66 -6.09
N GLN A 72 0.16 1.71 -6.16
CA GLN A 72 1.27 1.76 -7.11
C GLN A 72 2.28 0.63 -6.89
N SER A 73 2.51 0.22 -5.64
CA SER A 73 3.38 -0.92 -5.32
C SER A 73 2.80 -2.24 -5.83
N ILE A 74 1.49 -2.47 -5.67
CA ILE A 74 0.80 -3.64 -6.21
C ILE A 74 0.88 -3.65 -7.75
N MET A 75 0.56 -2.52 -8.40
CA MET A 75 0.52 -2.42 -9.87
C MET A 75 1.91 -2.56 -10.52
N LYS A 76 2.98 -2.22 -9.82
CA LYS A 76 4.37 -2.37 -10.31
C LYS A 76 4.95 -3.76 -10.10
N ASP A 77 4.35 -4.55 -9.23
CA ASP A 77 4.82 -5.90 -8.91
C ASP A 77 4.31 -6.87 -9.98
N LYS A 78 5.22 -7.38 -10.81
CA LYS A 78 4.88 -8.29 -11.92
C LYS A 78 4.43 -9.67 -11.46
N ASP A 79 4.73 -10.03 -10.21
CA ASP A 79 4.35 -11.31 -9.63
C ASP A 79 2.92 -11.27 -9.07
N ILE A 80 2.30 -10.08 -8.97
CA ILE A 80 0.93 -9.91 -8.52
C ILE A 80 -0.02 -9.88 -9.73
N SER A 81 -0.90 -10.88 -9.78
CA SER A 81 -2.02 -10.90 -10.73
C SER A 81 -3.22 -10.15 -10.12
N ILE A 82 -3.80 -9.22 -10.87
CA ILE A 82 -5.01 -8.51 -10.48
C ILE A 82 -6.23 -9.27 -11.00
N PRO A 83 -7.01 -9.95 -10.13
CA PRO A 83 -8.13 -10.77 -10.58
C PRO A 83 -9.31 -9.91 -11.03
N TYR A 84 -10.06 -10.45 -11.99
CA TYR A 84 -11.37 -9.93 -12.36
C TYR A 84 -12.44 -10.50 -11.44
N ILE A 85 -13.22 -9.62 -10.81
CA ILE A 85 -14.33 -9.96 -9.92
C ILE A 85 -15.59 -9.26 -10.45
N LYS A 86 -16.67 -10.03 -10.60
CA LYS A 86 -17.95 -9.50 -11.08
C LYS A 86 -18.59 -8.62 -10.01
N LEU A 87 -19.31 -7.60 -10.47
CA LEU A 87 -20.19 -6.82 -9.58
C LEU A 87 -21.25 -7.73 -8.96
N GLY A 88 -21.52 -7.54 -7.68
CA GLY A 88 -22.41 -8.37 -6.86
C GLY A 88 -21.72 -9.56 -6.19
N GLU A 89 -20.48 -9.91 -6.53
CA GLU A 89 -19.74 -10.92 -5.79
C GLU A 89 -19.33 -10.43 -4.41
N THR A 90 -19.38 -11.33 -3.42
CA THR A 90 -18.92 -11.05 -2.06
C THR A 90 -17.41 -11.23 -1.97
N ILE A 91 -16.72 -10.20 -1.49
CA ILE A 91 -15.31 -10.25 -1.12
C ILE A 91 -15.21 -10.54 0.38
N GLN A 92 -14.57 -11.67 0.73
CA GLN A 92 -14.31 -12.09 2.09
C GLN A 92 -12.88 -11.72 2.49
N ILE A 93 -12.72 -11.23 3.71
CA ILE A 93 -11.44 -10.86 4.29
C ILE A 93 -11.27 -11.67 5.58
N ASN A 94 -10.17 -12.44 5.65
CA ASN A 94 -9.83 -13.23 6.82
C ASN A 94 -8.52 -12.71 7.40
N MET A 95 -8.57 -12.22 8.62
CA MET A 95 -7.38 -11.81 9.39
C MET A 95 -6.93 -12.97 10.28
N LYS A 96 -5.63 -13.26 10.28
CA LYS A 96 -5.07 -14.34 11.11
C LYS A 96 -5.21 -14.11 12.62
N ASN A 97 -5.22 -12.86 13.03
CA ASN A 97 -5.51 -12.49 14.41
C ASN A 97 -7.03 -12.40 14.53
N GLU A 98 -7.65 -13.23 15.30
CA GLU A 98 -9.12 -13.29 15.51
C GLU A 98 -9.69 -11.96 16.03
N VAL A 99 -9.56 -10.92 15.23
CA VAL A 99 -9.97 -9.54 15.56
C VAL A 99 -11.49 -9.47 15.53
N THR A 100 -12.07 -8.89 16.56
CA THR A 100 -13.48 -8.48 16.57
C THR A 100 -13.49 -6.95 16.66
N ASP A 101 -13.59 -6.28 15.52
CA ASP A 101 -13.50 -4.83 15.43
C ASP A 101 -14.16 -4.31 14.16
N THR A 102 -14.24 -2.99 14.03
CA THR A 102 -14.77 -2.30 12.85
C THR A 102 -13.66 -1.58 12.11
N TYR A 103 -13.52 -1.88 10.82
CA TYR A 103 -12.56 -1.27 9.93
C TYR A 103 -13.25 -0.36 8.91
N GLN A 104 -12.58 0.71 8.53
CA GLN A 104 -13.00 1.55 7.40
C GLN A 104 -12.43 0.98 6.10
N LEU A 105 -13.30 0.55 5.19
CA LEU A 105 -12.94 0.18 3.83
C LEU A 105 -13.05 1.41 2.93
N LYS A 106 -11.94 1.85 2.37
CA LYS A 106 -11.86 2.93 1.37
C LYS A 106 -11.77 2.32 -0.02
N ASP A 107 -12.71 2.69 -0.89
CA ASP A 107 -12.85 2.20 -2.26
C ASP A 107 -12.53 3.32 -3.24
N SER A 108 -11.58 3.11 -4.12
CA SER A 108 -11.04 4.10 -5.05
C SER A 108 -11.01 3.55 -6.47
N ILE A 109 -11.29 4.39 -7.47
CA ILE A 109 -11.05 4.06 -8.87
C ILE A 109 -9.61 4.45 -9.22
N LEU A 110 -8.88 3.54 -9.87
CA LEU A 110 -7.47 3.68 -10.17
C LEU A 110 -7.20 3.74 -11.67
N ASN A 111 -6.10 4.39 -12.01
CA ASN A 111 -5.42 4.27 -13.30
C ASN A 111 -4.58 2.99 -13.36
N ASP A 112 -4.11 2.62 -14.56
CA ASP A 112 -3.26 1.44 -14.77
C ASP A 112 -1.93 1.46 -14.02
N ASP A 113 -1.49 2.62 -13.52
CA ASP A 113 -0.27 2.77 -12.72
C ASP A 113 -0.52 2.74 -11.20
N GLY A 114 -1.79 2.56 -10.77
CA GLY A 114 -2.20 2.57 -9.36
C GLY A 114 -2.39 3.96 -8.75
N THR A 115 -2.33 5.02 -9.55
CA THR A 115 -2.76 6.36 -9.10
C THR A 115 -4.28 6.48 -9.08
N LEU A 116 -4.81 7.45 -8.32
CA LEU A 116 -6.25 7.72 -8.33
C LEU A 116 -6.67 8.24 -9.72
N LYS A 117 -7.74 7.68 -10.29
CA LYS A 117 -8.32 8.17 -11.53
C LYS A 117 -9.08 9.49 -11.31
N TYR A 118 -9.65 9.67 -10.12
CA TYR A 118 -10.43 10.84 -9.74
C TYR A 118 -9.87 11.46 -8.46
N GLU A 119 -10.39 12.63 -8.06
CA GLU A 119 -9.96 13.31 -6.83
C GLU A 119 -10.24 12.48 -5.57
N LYS A 120 -9.51 12.78 -4.49
CA LYS A 120 -9.65 12.07 -3.19
C LYS A 120 -11.07 12.16 -2.61
N THR A 121 -11.82 13.20 -2.94
CA THR A 121 -13.22 13.39 -2.53
C THR A 121 -14.18 12.35 -3.08
N THR A 122 -13.78 11.60 -4.12
CA THR A 122 -14.55 10.52 -4.74
C THR A 122 -14.38 9.18 -4.04
N ILE A 123 -13.46 9.06 -3.09
CA ILE A 123 -13.21 7.82 -2.35
C ILE A 123 -14.42 7.50 -1.48
N LYS A 124 -15.04 6.35 -1.75
CA LYS A 124 -16.14 5.84 -0.94
C LYS A 124 -15.60 5.16 0.30
N SER A 125 -16.09 5.54 1.48
CA SER A 125 -15.76 4.89 2.75
C SER A 125 -16.96 4.10 3.26
N THR A 126 -16.73 2.84 3.67
CA THR A 126 -17.75 1.92 4.20
C THR A 126 -17.18 1.21 5.41
N GLU A 127 -17.97 1.04 6.45
CA GLU A 127 -17.58 0.25 7.62
C GLU A 127 -17.75 -1.23 7.36
N ILE A 128 -16.73 -2.02 7.72
CA ILE A 128 -16.76 -3.48 7.73
C ILE A 128 -16.56 -3.95 9.16
N LYS A 129 -17.50 -4.73 9.65
CA LYS A 129 -17.41 -5.40 10.95
C LYS A 129 -16.73 -6.74 10.78
N PHE A 130 -15.75 -7.00 11.63
CA PHE A 130 -15.09 -8.30 11.74
C PHE A 130 -15.59 -9.05 12.95
N ASP A 131 -15.88 -10.32 12.78
CA ASP A 131 -16.16 -11.27 13.86
C ASP A 131 -15.15 -12.41 13.77
N LYS A 132 -14.37 -12.62 14.84
CA LYS A 132 -13.31 -13.64 14.89
C LYS A 132 -12.39 -13.61 13.68
N GLY A 133 -12.00 -12.41 13.25
CA GLY A 133 -11.12 -12.19 12.13
C GLY A 133 -11.76 -12.30 10.75
N VAL A 134 -13.07 -12.50 10.64
CA VAL A 134 -13.78 -12.64 9.36
C VAL A 134 -14.64 -11.39 9.13
N GLY A 135 -14.41 -10.71 8.02
CA GLY A 135 -15.22 -9.61 7.51
C GLY A 135 -15.56 -9.84 6.03
N SER A 136 -16.61 -9.22 5.55
CA SER A 136 -16.99 -9.30 4.13
C SER A 136 -17.76 -8.07 3.67
N PHE A 137 -17.77 -7.89 2.35
CA PHE A 137 -18.58 -6.88 1.68
C PHE A 137 -18.93 -7.33 0.26
N ASP A 138 -20.03 -6.83 -0.28
CA ASP A 138 -20.38 -7.07 -1.67
C ASP A 138 -19.73 -6.03 -2.57
N LEU A 139 -19.16 -6.48 -3.70
CA LEU A 139 -18.55 -5.61 -4.71
C LEU A 139 -19.67 -4.90 -5.51
N ASN A 140 -20.26 -3.89 -4.91
CA ASN A 140 -21.33 -3.11 -5.55
C ASN A 140 -20.76 -2.15 -6.60
N GLU A 141 -21.65 -1.62 -7.46
CA GLU A 141 -21.32 -0.55 -8.39
C GLU A 141 -20.70 0.66 -7.67
N ASN A 142 -19.75 1.30 -8.34
CA ASN A 142 -19.15 2.55 -7.88
C ASN A 142 -19.64 3.69 -8.78
N LEU A 143 -20.24 4.73 -8.17
CA LEU A 143 -20.83 5.85 -8.90
C LEU A 143 -19.85 6.51 -9.87
N TRP A 144 -18.58 6.64 -9.49
CA TRP A 144 -17.57 7.30 -10.32
C TRP A 144 -17.13 6.45 -11.51
N ALA A 145 -17.17 5.13 -11.38
CA ALA A 145 -17.00 4.23 -12.51
C ALA A 145 -18.17 4.34 -13.49
N ASN A 146 -19.41 4.43 -12.96
CA ASN A 146 -20.63 4.57 -13.76
C ASN A 146 -20.70 5.89 -14.53
N LEU A 147 -20.08 6.94 -14.01
CA LEU A 147 -20.06 8.29 -14.58
C LEU A 147 -18.78 8.57 -15.39
N SER A 148 -18.00 7.57 -15.72
CA SER A 148 -16.77 7.76 -16.49
C SER A 148 -17.07 8.37 -17.86
N SER A 149 -16.27 9.37 -18.23
CA SER A 149 -16.27 9.94 -19.59
C SER A 149 -15.43 9.13 -20.58
N ASP A 150 -14.66 8.16 -20.09
CA ASP A 150 -13.85 7.26 -20.90
C ASP A 150 -14.69 6.04 -21.31
N SER A 151 -14.97 5.90 -22.61
CA SER A 151 -15.75 4.78 -23.14
C SER A 151 -15.09 3.42 -22.91
N ALA A 152 -13.77 3.37 -22.79
CA ALA A 152 -13.03 2.13 -22.52
C ALA A 152 -13.34 1.55 -21.14
N ASP A 153 -13.76 2.37 -20.16
CA ASP A 153 -14.12 1.88 -18.83
C ASP A 153 -15.38 0.98 -18.83
N TYR A 154 -16.20 1.09 -19.87
CA TYR A 154 -17.42 0.26 -20.02
C TYR A 154 -17.16 -1.10 -20.68
N GLU A 155 -15.91 -1.35 -21.12
CA GLU A 155 -15.51 -2.69 -21.52
C GLU A 155 -15.40 -3.61 -20.31
N PRO A 156 -15.68 -4.93 -20.47
CA PRO A 156 -15.59 -5.87 -19.37
C PRO A 156 -14.21 -5.89 -18.69
N GLY A 157 -14.19 -5.77 -17.37
CA GLY A 157 -12.97 -5.88 -16.57
C GLY A 157 -11.99 -4.71 -16.70
N ARG A 158 -12.41 -3.58 -17.27
CA ARG A 158 -11.54 -2.41 -17.46
C ARG A 158 -11.42 -1.52 -16.23
N VAL A 159 -12.41 -1.50 -15.37
CA VAL A 159 -12.37 -0.71 -14.15
C VAL A 159 -11.43 -1.34 -13.15
N ILE A 160 -10.46 -0.58 -12.68
CA ILE A 160 -9.52 -0.98 -11.63
C ILE A 160 -9.99 -0.33 -10.33
N ARG A 161 -10.28 -1.17 -9.32
CA ARG A 161 -10.69 -0.70 -8.00
C ARG A 161 -9.65 -1.06 -6.96
N GLY A 162 -9.19 -0.05 -6.25
CA GLY A 162 -8.28 -0.20 -5.12
C GLY A 162 -9.03 -0.08 -3.81
N PHE A 163 -8.87 -1.08 -2.96
CA PHE A 163 -9.45 -1.13 -1.62
C PHE A 163 -8.38 -0.96 -0.58
N ARG A 164 -8.64 -0.07 0.40
CA ARG A 164 -7.77 0.14 1.56
C ARG A 164 -8.56 -0.06 2.83
N LEU A 165 -8.13 -1.02 3.63
CA LEU A 165 -8.72 -1.34 4.93
C LEU A 165 -7.90 -0.66 6.01
N VAL A 166 -8.54 0.22 6.78
CA VAL A 166 -7.91 1.06 7.81
C VAL A 166 -8.58 0.79 9.14
N CYS A 167 -7.81 0.34 10.13
CA CYS A 167 -8.23 0.34 11.52
C CYS A 167 -7.76 1.62 12.19
N GLN A 168 -8.65 2.35 12.88
CA GLN A 168 -8.29 3.61 13.52
C GLN A 168 -7.34 3.41 14.71
N ASP A 169 -7.48 2.29 15.41
CA ASP A 169 -6.71 1.98 16.61
C ASP A 169 -5.40 1.24 16.30
N GLU A 170 -5.33 0.53 15.18
CA GLU A 170 -4.14 -0.14 14.72
C GLU A 170 -3.38 0.74 13.72
N LYS A 171 -2.07 0.86 13.89
CA LYS A 171 -1.19 1.57 12.96
C LYS A 171 -0.89 0.74 11.70
N LYS A 172 -1.87 -0.01 11.22
CA LYS A 172 -1.75 -0.87 10.05
C LYS A 172 -2.84 -0.56 9.04
N GLU A 173 -2.45 -0.56 7.80
CA GLU A 173 -3.34 -0.45 6.67
C GLU A 173 -3.08 -1.62 5.72
N TYR A 174 -4.15 -2.20 5.20
CA TYR A 174 -4.08 -3.24 4.19
C TYR A 174 -4.64 -2.72 2.88
N ALA A 175 -4.02 -3.09 1.76
CA ALA A 175 -4.51 -2.71 0.44
C ALA A 175 -4.53 -3.90 -0.50
N PHE A 176 -5.54 -3.93 -1.38
CA PHE A 176 -5.66 -4.89 -2.47
C PHE A 176 -6.37 -4.24 -3.66
N ILE A 177 -6.24 -4.86 -4.82
CA ILE A 177 -6.78 -4.34 -6.08
C ILE A 177 -7.55 -5.47 -6.78
N VAL A 178 -8.65 -5.10 -7.44
CA VAL A 178 -9.39 -5.98 -8.34
C VAL A 178 -9.72 -5.25 -9.65
N ARG A 179 -9.95 -6.01 -10.70
CA ARG A 179 -10.60 -5.54 -11.94
C ARG A 179 -12.08 -5.89 -11.87
N THR A 180 -12.93 -5.01 -12.38
CA THR A 180 -14.38 -5.22 -12.43
C THR A 180 -15.00 -4.48 -13.60
N ASP A 181 -16.30 -4.60 -13.75
CA ASP A 181 -17.10 -3.84 -14.70
C ASP A 181 -17.50 -2.47 -14.12
N ALA A 182 -17.77 -1.49 -14.97
CA ALA A 182 -18.34 -0.21 -14.55
C ALA A 182 -19.81 -0.35 -14.10
N LEU A 183 -20.56 -1.19 -14.80
CA LEU A 183 -22.00 -1.42 -14.61
C LEU A 183 -22.30 -2.90 -14.52
N THR A 184 -23.33 -3.23 -13.75
CA THR A 184 -23.90 -4.58 -13.75
C THR A 184 -24.55 -4.87 -15.10
N LYS A 185 -24.14 -5.96 -15.77
CA LYS A 185 -24.80 -6.38 -17.00
C LYS A 185 -26.21 -6.85 -16.70
N LYS A 186 -27.17 -6.28 -17.38
CA LYS A 186 -28.57 -6.73 -17.36
C LYS A 186 -28.77 -7.98 -18.19
#